data_35d1d5435584c00663b6db68875606e3
#
_entry.id   35d1d5435584c00663b6db68875606e3
#
_cell.length_a   1.000
_cell.length_b   1.000
_cell.length_c   1.000
_cell.angle_alpha   90.00
_cell.angle_beta   90.00
_cell.angle_gamma   90.00
#
_symmetry.space_group_name_H-M   'P 1'
#
loop_
_entity.id
_entity.type
_entity.pdbx_description
1 polymer ?
#
loop_
_entity_poly.entity_id
_entity_poly.type
_entity_poly.pdbx_seq_one_letter_code
_entity_poly.pdbx_strand_id
1 'polypeptide(L)'
;MASPGRYAILLLVAASSAVAPAGTIRSFSFTGNRAFTTRELSDRIASRPGAAYSPAALQNDLRTIAELYRAEGYLAVRVTPRDPPADADSSAMDLVLTVDEGRRTLLGTLSWTGSTLFGDDEIRESFDLAPGHPLDERLLERDIDVLLGRYENRGYPFAKCAVEEIASRPGEEADSADVRLRITEGEQMTIDEIRVRGNRETDAAVIVRETRLAPGATFNPGRVNAIRQRLNRLNIFSSVAEPELYVHGRKGGLLITVQEGNTSTFDGILGYIPPPATGGSGTLTGFASVSMRNLFGTGRKLSLKWQRDDRASQEIGIRYVEPWLLGAPVNFGGGFLQRQQDSSYVRRTFDANVELMFSEELSVGVLFNSERVIPSGDSTTARVIGITSTTGGIVLLYDSRDDISSPTSGARYGTEYQYGRKTAGSVPPSFAGRAESGGTIQRLGIDCDFFVSTFRRQVVAVGLHGREVRTGQPQESDMYRFGGAKTMRGYRENQFLGSRVTWTNTEYRFLLARRSFVYGFIDTGYFYRPADDLRGIPASEGFRYGYGIGVRLDTSLGNIGVSFALGQGDTFGTGKIHIGLINDF
;
A
#
# COMPACT_ATOMS: atom_id res chain seq x y z
N MET A 1 -63.56 8.52 -9.86
CA MET A 1 -63.74 7.10 -9.44
C MET A 1 -62.51 6.35 -9.88
N ALA A 2 -61.55 6.15 -9.02
CA ALA A 2 -60.44 5.23 -9.20
C ALA A 2 -59.93 4.86 -7.79
N SER A 3 -60.00 3.56 -7.48
CA SER A 3 -59.71 2.94 -6.20
C SER A 3 -58.20 2.88 -5.93
N PRO A 4 -57.69 3.05 -4.70
CA PRO A 4 -56.29 2.94 -4.37
C PRO A 4 -55.88 1.46 -4.12
N GLY A 5 -54.87 1.00 -4.87
CA GLY A 5 -54.27 -0.31 -4.69
C GLY A 5 -53.49 -0.43 -3.38
N ARG A 6 -53.84 -1.42 -2.60
CA ARG A 6 -53.17 -1.84 -1.37
C ARG A 6 -51.89 -2.60 -1.72
N TYR A 7 -50.73 -2.08 -1.33
CA TYR A 7 -49.49 -2.85 -1.31
C TYR A 7 -49.46 -3.71 -0.03
N ALA A 8 -49.59 -5.02 -0.21
CA ALA A 8 -49.36 -5.99 0.84
C ALA A 8 -47.85 -6.20 1.01
N ILE A 9 -47.30 -5.78 2.15
CA ILE A 9 -45.95 -6.11 2.58
C ILE A 9 -45.97 -7.57 3.04
N LEU A 10 -45.37 -8.46 2.26
CA LEU A 10 -45.14 -9.86 2.68
C LEU A 10 -43.97 -9.85 3.68
N LEU A 11 -44.29 -9.98 4.95
CA LEU A 11 -43.32 -10.31 6.01
C LEU A 11 -42.95 -11.78 5.84
N LEU A 12 -41.74 -12.02 5.28
CA LEU A 12 -41.12 -13.35 5.30
C LEU A 12 -40.66 -13.63 6.75
N VAL A 13 -41.44 -14.36 7.47
CA VAL A 13 -41.04 -14.95 8.74
C VAL A 13 -40.07 -16.08 8.41
N ALA A 14 -38.77 -15.82 8.54
CA ALA A 14 -37.75 -16.85 8.53
C ALA A 14 -38.03 -17.77 9.74
N ALA A 15 -38.51 -18.97 9.45
CA ALA A 15 -38.56 -20.04 10.44
C ALA A 15 -37.13 -20.37 10.86
N SER A 16 -36.67 -19.83 11.97
CA SER A 16 -35.45 -20.29 12.63
C SER A 16 -35.73 -21.74 13.07
N SER A 17 -35.12 -22.70 12.39
CA SER A 17 -35.03 -24.07 12.88
C SER A 17 -34.40 -24.00 14.28
N ALA A 18 -35.16 -24.23 15.30
CA ALA A 18 -34.67 -24.40 16.67
C ALA A 18 -33.70 -25.58 16.66
N VAL A 19 -32.39 -25.30 16.59
CA VAL A 19 -31.37 -26.28 16.95
C VAL A 19 -31.63 -26.63 18.40
N ALA A 20 -31.91 -27.91 18.70
CA ALA A 20 -32.04 -28.40 20.06
C ALA A 20 -30.86 -27.88 20.89
N PRO A 21 -31.04 -27.48 22.15
CA PRO A 21 -29.96 -26.95 22.96
C PRO A 21 -28.86 -28.01 23.04
N ALA A 22 -27.72 -27.71 22.44
CA ALA A 22 -26.52 -28.53 22.55
C ALA A 22 -26.17 -28.61 24.03
N GLY A 23 -26.03 -29.83 24.58
CA GLY A 23 -25.64 -30.02 25.97
C GLY A 23 -24.36 -29.26 26.30
N THR A 24 -24.17 -28.87 27.55
CA THR A 24 -22.93 -28.24 27.99
C THR A 24 -21.89 -29.30 28.36
N ILE A 25 -20.61 -29.05 28.08
CA ILE A 25 -19.51 -29.91 28.52
C ILE A 25 -19.29 -29.69 30.02
N ARG A 26 -19.54 -30.72 30.82
CA ARG A 26 -19.35 -30.68 32.28
C ARG A 26 -17.89 -30.89 32.64
N SER A 27 -17.29 -31.91 32.08
CA SER A 27 -15.87 -32.23 32.27
C SER A 27 -15.21 -32.66 30.95
N PHE A 28 -13.92 -32.46 30.88
CA PHE A 28 -13.09 -32.88 29.76
C PHE A 28 -11.85 -33.60 30.29
N SER A 29 -11.62 -34.84 29.84
CA SER A 29 -10.49 -35.64 30.29
C SER A 29 -9.89 -36.46 29.15
N PHE A 30 -8.62 -36.84 29.34
CA PHE A 30 -7.89 -37.69 28.41
C PHE A 30 -7.51 -39.00 29.11
N THR A 31 -7.47 -40.08 28.35
CA THR A 31 -6.99 -41.39 28.79
C THR A 31 -6.04 -41.96 27.76
N GLY A 32 -4.95 -42.62 28.23
CA GLY A 32 -3.95 -43.20 27.34
C GLY A 32 -2.83 -42.25 26.88
N ASN A 33 -2.93 -40.95 27.17
CA ASN A 33 -1.96 -39.93 26.88
C ASN A 33 -0.73 -40.04 27.81
N ARG A 34 0.36 -40.62 27.34
CA ARG A 34 1.64 -40.81 28.10
C ARG A 34 2.67 -39.77 27.67
N ALA A 35 2.73 -39.45 26.39
CA ALA A 35 3.70 -38.52 25.81
C ALA A 35 3.41 -37.07 26.15
N PHE A 36 2.14 -36.71 26.31
CA PHE A 36 1.71 -35.36 26.67
C PHE A 36 0.84 -35.37 27.93
N THR A 37 0.99 -34.35 28.74
CA THR A 37 0.13 -34.17 29.91
C THR A 37 -1.28 -33.75 29.49
N THR A 38 -2.28 -34.08 30.32
CA THR A 38 -3.67 -33.62 30.12
C THR A 38 -3.76 -32.11 29.98
N ARG A 39 -2.91 -31.35 30.67
CA ARG A 39 -2.87 -29.88 30.60
C ARG A 39 -2.41 -29.40 29.24
N GLU A 40 -1.30 -29.94 28.72
CA GLU A 40 -0.78 -29.57 27.39
C GLU A 40 -1.80 -29.84 26.28
N LEU A 41 -2.49 -30.97 26.34
CA LEU A 41 -3.54 -31.30 25.37
C LEU A 41 -4.73 -30.35 25.51
N SER A 42 -5.16 -30.09 26.78
CA SER A 42 -6.30 -29.18 27.04
C SER A 42 -6.01 -27.75 26.58
N ASP A 43 -4.79 -27.26 26.69
CA ASP A 43 -4.44 -25.90 26.28
C ASP A 43 -4.50 -25.70 24.76
N ARG A 44 -4.46 -26.77 23.97
CA ARG A 44 -4.43 -26.75 22.49
C ARG A 44 -5.82 -26.91 21.83
N ILE A 45 -6.86 -27.27 22.57
CA ILE A 45 -8.19 -27.53 22.06
C ILE A 45 -9.16 -26.37 22.36
N ALA A 46 -10.25 -26.28 21.57
CA ALA A 46 -11.30 -25.28 21.76
C ALA A 46 -12.38 -25.71 22.76
N SER A 47 -12.65 -27.01 22.86
CA SER A 47 -13.65 -27.55 23.80
C SER A 47 -13.22 -27.37 25.26
N ARG A 48 -14.05 -26.74 26.06
CA ARG A 48 -13.76 -26.41 27.46
C ARG A 48 -14.94 -26.81 28.36
N PRO A 49 -14.69 -27.18 29.62
CA PRO A 49 -15.77 -27.31 30.62
C PRO A 49 -16.58 -25.99 30.69
N GLY A 50 -17.89 -26.09 30.68
CA GLY A 50 -18.83 -24.97 30.66
C GLY A 50 -19.21 -24.46 29.27
N ALA A 51 -18.53 -24.87 28.19
CA ALA A 51 -18.87 -24.53 26.81
C ALA A 51 -20.02 -25.42 26.28
N ALA A 52 -20.77 -24.91 25.30
CA ALA A 52 -21.75 -25.69 24.56
C ALA A 52 -21.04 -26.77 23.71
N TYR A 53 -21.53 -27.97 23.72
CA TYR A 53 -21.02 -29.06 22.90
C TYR A 53 -21.26 -28.78 21.42
N SER A 54 -20.22 -28.88 20.63
CA SER A 54 -20.25 -28.76 19.16
C SER A 54 -19.50 -29.92 18.51
N PRO A 55 -20.18 -30.77 17.74
CA PRO A 55 -19.54 -31.87 17.01
C PRO A 55 -18.41 -31.37 16.08
N ALA A 56 -18.59 -30.20 15.44
CA ALA A 56 -17.59 -29.62 14.58
C ALA A 56 -16.34 -29.15 15.35
N ALA A 57 -16.52 -28.54 16.54
CA ALA A 57 -15.42 -28.17 17.41
C ALA A 57 -14.68 -29.41 17.90
N LEU A 58 -15.38 -30.46 18.31
CA LEU A 58 -14.77 -31.72 18.74
C LEU A 58 -13.94 -32.36 17.61
N GLN A 59 -14.45 -32.40 16.38
CA GLN A 59 -13.69 -32.95 15.25
C GLN A 59 -12.41 -32.16 14.98
N ASN A 60 -12.46 -30.83 15.13
CA ASN A 60 -11.25 -30.00 15.03
C ASN A 60 -10.26 -30.30 16.18
N ASP A 61 -10.77 -30.46 17.40
CA ASP A 61 -9.96 -30.77 18.57
C ASP A 61 -9.26 -32.14 18.40
N LEU A 62 -9.99 -33.16 17.94
CA LEU A 62 -9.43 -34.49 17.66
C LEU A 62 -8.30 -34.40 16.63
N ARG A 63 -8.49 -33.61 15.58
CA ARG A 63 -7.48 -33.38 14.55
C ARG A 63 -6.26 -32.67 15.12
N THR A 64 -6.46 -31.60 15.88
CA THR A 64 -5.39 -30.82 16.52
C THR A 64 -4.54 -31.70 17.42
N ILE A 65 -5.16 -32.56 18.22
CA ILE A 65 -4.45 -33.50 19.08
C ILE A 65 -3.66 -34.51 18.24
N ALA A 66 -4.30 -35.14 17.24
CA ALA A 66 -3.61 -36.09 16.37
C ALA A 66 -2.41 -35.48 15.63
N GLU A 67 -2.54 -34.23 15.18
CA GLU A 67 -1.46 -33.47 14.56
C GLU A 67 -0.31 -33.19 15.52
N LEU A 68 -0.62 -32.87 16.80
CA LEU A 68 0.41 -32.66 17.83
C LEU A 68 1.22 -33.94 18.07
N TYR A 69 0.55 -35.08 18.17
CA TYR A 69 1.22 -36.38 18.33
C TYR A 69 2.05 -36.77 17.11
N ARG A 70 1.53 -36.54 15.89
CA ARG A 70 2.26 -36.81 14.65
C ARG A 70 3.52 -35.97 14.54
N ALA A 71 3.47 -34.71 14.93
CA ALA A 71 4.66 -33.85 14.96
C ALA A 71 5.78 -34.38 15.88
N GLU A 72 5.42 -35.17 16.90
CA GLU A 72 6.35 -35.85 17.80
C GLU A 72 6.69 -37.30 17.38
N GLY A 73 6.30 -37.68 16.15
CA GLY A 73 6.60 -38.95 15.55
C GLY A 73 5.64 -40.11 15.87
N TYR A 74 4.51 -39.86 16.52
CA TYR A 74 3.48 -40.87 16.75
C TYR A 74 2.54 -40.98 15.53
N LEU A 75 3.06 -41.57 14.45
CA LEU A 75 2.37 -41.59 13.16
C LEU A 75 1.06 -42.38 13.18
N ALA A 76 0.99 -43.43 14.01
CA ALA A 76 -0.19 -44.31 14.13
C ALA A 76 -1.19 -43.83 15.19
N VAL A 77 -1.05 -42.62 15.74
CA VAL A 77 -1.93 -42.12 16.79
C VAL A 77 -3.40 -42.15 16.38
N ARG A 78 -4.24 -42.60 17.30
CA ARG A 78 -5.69 -42.57 17.15
C ARG A 78 -6.27 -41.85 18.35
N VAL A 79 -7.09 -40.84 18.09
CA VAL A 79 -7.80 -40.08 19.12
C VAL A 79 -9.29 -40.27 18.88
N THR A 80 -9.96 -40.90 19.82
CA THR A 80 -11.39 -41.21 19.71
C THR A 80 -12.14 -40.71 20.93
N PRO A 81 -13.34 -40.13 20.75
CA PRO A 81 -14.20 -39.85 21.88
C PRO A 81 -14.73 -41.18 22.40
N ARG A 82 -14.74 -41.36 23.71
CA ARG A 82 -15.44 -42.48 24.34
C ARG A 82 -16.94 -42.18 24.22
N ASP A 83 -17.72 -43.17 23.79
CA ASP A 83 -19.15 -43.01 23.63
C ASP A 83 -19.79 -42.44 24.90
N PRO A 84 -20.59 -41.37 24.81
CA PRO A 84 -21.34 -40.89 25.95
C PRO A 84 -22.31 -42.00 26.40
N PRO A 85 -22.53 -42.17 27.71
CA PRO A 85 -23.49 -43.14 28.20
C PRO A 85 -24.86 -42.86 27.56
N ALA A 86 -25.59 -43.93 27.21
CA ALA A 86 -26.85 -43.89 26.45
C ALA A 86 -28.02 -43.12 27.14
N ASP A 87 -27.85 -42.61 28.33
CA ASP A 87 -28.83 -41.81 29.09
C ASP A 87 -28.67 -40.30 28.77
N ALA A 88 -28.95 -39.94 27.54
CA ALA A 88 -28.77 -38.59 27.00
C ALA A 88 -29.90 -37.61 27.38
N ASP A 89 -30.42 -37.65 28.60
CA ASP A 89 -31.34 -36.63 29.12
C ASP A 89 -30.65 -35.59 30.03
N SER A 90 -29.32 -35.63 30.08
CA SER A 90 -28.55 -34.68 30.87
C SER A 90 -28.11 -33.48 30.01
N SER A 91 -28.55 -32.30 30.40
CA SER A 91 -28.10 -31.00 29.83
C SER A 91 -26.59 -30.74 29.93
N ALA A 92 -25.81 -31.68 30.46
CA ALA A 92 -24.38 -31.63 30.64
C ALA A 92 -23.74 -33.00 30.44
N MET A 93 -22.67 -33.06 29.59
CA MET A 93 -21.97 -34.30 29.25
C MET A 93 -20.51 -34.28 29.69
N ASP A 94 -19.98 -35.44 30.04
CA ASP A 94 -18.58 -35.65 30.30
C ASP A 94 -17.90 -36.16 29.01
N LEU A 95 -16.93 -35.43 28.49
CA LEU A 95 -16.17 -35.82 27.32
C LEU A 95 -14.86 -36.48 27.75
N VAL A 96 -14.70 -37.73 27.41
CA VAL A 96 -13.48 -38.51 27.63
C VAL A 96 -12.89 -38.83 26.27
N LEU A 97 -11.68 -38.33 26.00
CA LEU A 97 -10.94 -38.67 24.79
C LEU A 97 -9.93 -39.79 25.09
N THR A 98 -10.04 -40.87 24.36
CA THR A 98 -9.07 -41.97 24.42
C THR A 98 -8.01 -41.77 23.35
N VAL A 99 -6.75 -41.71 23.79
CA VAL A 99 -5.60 -41.58 22.94
C VAL A 99 -4.88 -42.93 22.90
N ASP A 100 -4.85 -43.54 21.74
CA ASP A 100 -3.93 -44.63 21.40
C ASP A 100 -2.72 -44.05 20.68
N GLU A 101 -1.62 -43.86 21.39
CA GLU A 101 -0.46 -43.13 20.87
C GLU A 101 0.26 -43.94 19.76
N GLY A 102 0.19 -45.26 19.84
CA GLY A 102 1.02 -46.11 19.01
C GLY A 102 2.50 -46.04 19.43
N ARG A 103 3.39 -46.47 18.53
CA ARG A 103 4.85 -46.37 18.74
C ARG A 103 5.37 -45.08 18.13
N ARG A 104 6.34 -44.46 18.81
CA ARG A 104 7.05 -43.29 18.30
C ARG A 104 7.99 -43.71 17.18
N THR A 105 8.01 -42.97 16.07
CA THR A 105 8.87 -43.20 14.93
C THR A 105 9.88 -42.06 14.82
N LEU A 106 11.15 -42.37 14.80
CA LEU A 106 12.24 -41.43 14.58
C LEU A 106 12.73 -41.53 13.14
N LEU A 107 13.22 -40.45 12.56
CA LEU A 107 13.94 -40.51 11.30
C LEU A 107 15.24 -41.29 11.48
N GLY A 108 15.42 -42.36 10.75
CA GLY A 108 16.67 -43.12 10.67
C GLY A 108 17.64 -42.42 9.73
N THR A 109 17.46 -42.61 8.45
CA THR A 109 18.23 -41.93 7.39
C THR A 109 17.33 -41.17 6.45
N LEU A 110 17.83 -40.05 5.91
CA LEU A 110 17.24 -39.33 4.80
C LEU A 110 18.18 -39.39 3.62
N SER A 111 17.73 -39.97 2.53
CA SER A 111 18.51 -40.15 1.31
C SER A 111 17.69 -39.69 0.07
N TRP A 112 18.40 -39.33 -0.99
CA TRP A 112 17.80 -38.88 -2.23
C TRP A 112 18.54 -39.39 -3.46
N THR A 113 17.85 -39.36 -4.58
CA THR A 113 18.38 -39.72 -5.90
C THR A 113 17.85 -38.75 -6.93
N GLY A 114 18.59 -38.57 -8.04
CA GLY A 114 18.09 -37.83 -9.23
C GLY A 114 18.44 -36.34 -9.26
N SER A 115 19.20 -35.81 -8.28
CA SER A 115 19.75 -34.46 -8.36
C SER A 115 21.07 -34.46 -9.13
N THR A 116 21.20 -33.48 -10.03
CA THR A 116 22.44 -33.16 -10.75
C THR A 116 22.84 -31.70 -10.58
N LEU A 117 21.88 -30.83 -10.24
CA LEU A 117 22.08 -29.41 -10.07
C LEU A 117 22.66 -29.04 -8.70
N PHE A 118 22.18 -29.70 -7.65
CA PHE A 118 22.59 -29.46 -6.28
C PHE A 118 23.39 -30.67 -5.75
N GLY A 119 24.47 -30.36 -5.05
CA GLY A 119 25.23 -31.37 -4.30
C GLY A 119 24.49 -31.82 -3.03
N ASP A 120 24.95 -32.93 -2.46
CA ASP A 120 24.33 -33.53 -1.26
C ASP A 120 24.25 -32.55 -0.08
N ASP A 121 25.30 -31.75 0.13
CA ASP A 121 25.32 -30.75 1.21
C ASP A 121 24.27 -29.67 1.00
N GLU A 122 24.15 -29.18 -0.24
CA GLU A 122 23.16 -28.14 -0.59
C GLU A 122 21.72 -28.64 -0.44
N ILE A 123 21.46 -29.91 -0.79
CA ILE A 123 20.15 -30.53 -0.59
C ILE A 123 19.88 -30.68 0.89
N ARG A 124 20.89 -31.17 1.65
CA ARG A 124 20.76 -31.35 3.08
C ARG A 124 20.40 -30.08 3.83
N GLU A 125 20.94 -28.94 3.43
CA GLU A 125 20.61 -27.62 3.98
C GLU A 125 19.14 -27.21 3.82
N SER A 126 18.41 -27.85 2.90
CA SER A 126 16.98 -27.57 2.69
C SER A 126 16.08 -28.29 3.69
N PHE A 127 16.63 -29.21 4.49
CA PHE A 127 15.89 -30.05 5.44
C PHE A 127 16.23 -29.67 6.87
N ASP A 128 15.24 -29.21 7.61
CA ASP A 128 15.29 -29.07 9.08
C ASP A 128 15.15 -30.46 9.75
N LEU A 129 14.46 -31.39 9.08
CA LEU A 129 14.30 -32.76 9.54
C LEU A 129 15.63 -33.49 9.54
N ALA A 130 16.07 -33.95 10.70
CA ALA A 130 17.37 -34.59 10.89
C ALA A 130 17.25 -36.01 11.45
N PRO A 131 18.19 -36.93 11.13
CA PRO A 131 18.27 -38.28 11.73
C PRO A 131 18.22 -38.22 13.25
N GLY A 132 17.48 -39.14 13.86
CA GLY A 132 17.30 -39.22 15.32
C GLY A 132 16.17 -38.30 15.86
N HIS A 133 15.61 -37.38 15.07
CA HIS A 133 14.45 -36.57 15.45
C HIS A 133 13.15 -37.29 15.12
N PRO A 134 12.05 -36.89 15.74
CA PRO A 134 10.71 -37.40 15.38
C PRO A 134 10.44 -37.26 13.88
N LEU A 135 9.88 -38.27 13.25
CA LEU A 135 9.45 -38.19 11.86
C LEU A 135 8.12 -37.39 11.79
N ASP A 136 8.22 -36.11 11.51
CA ASP A 136 7.05 -35.22 11.27
C ASP A 136 6.84 -35.10 9.75
N GLU A 137 5.72 -35.66 9.27
CA GLU A 137 5.36 -35.61 7.84
C GLU A 137 5.18 -34.18 7.32
N ARG A 138 4.64 -33.26 8.13
CA ARG A 138 4.47 -31.87 7.72
C ARG A 138 5.80 -31.11 7.63
N LEU A 139 6.73 -31.43 8.53
CA LEU A 139 8.08 -30.89 8.45
C LEU A 139 8.79 -31.38 7.19
N LEU A 140 8.64 -32.68 6.86
CA LEU A 140 9.18 -33.25 5.62
C LEU A 140 8.57 -32.58 4.38
N GLU A 141 7.25 -32.41 4.32
CA GLU A 141 6.57 -31.69 3.21
C GLU A 141 7.10 -30.26 3.08
N ARG A 142 7.20 -29.53 4.18
CA ARG A 142 7.74 -28.16 4.18
C ARG A 142 9.18 -28.11 3.68
N ASP A 143 10.01 -29.03 4.11
CA ASP A 143 11.42 -29.12 3.71
C ASP A 143 11.54 -29.47 2.21
N ILE A 144 10.67 -30.33 1.70
CA ILE A 144 10.54 -30.60 0.26
C ILE A 144 10.14 -29.33 -0.50
N ASP A 145 9.19 -28.54 0.01
CA ASP A 145 8.78 -27.27 -0.61
C ASP A 145 9.93 -26.25 -0.63
N VAL A 146 10.76 -26.20 0.43
CA VAL A 146 11.97 -25.37 0.46
C VAL A 146 12.95 -25.81 -0.62
N LEU A 147 13.19 -27.10 -0.76
CA LEU A 147 14.05 -27.67 -1.81
C LEU A 147 13.52 -27.33 -3.21
N LEU A 148 12.23 -27.54 -3.45
CA LEU A 148 11.59 -27.22 -4.74
C LEU A 148 11.67 -25.72 -5.06
N GLY A 149 11.50 -24.83 -4.06
CA GLY A 149 11.72 -23.41 -4.22
C GLY A 149 13.16 -23.04 -4.62
N ARG A 150 14.17 -23.79 -4.17
CA ARG A 150 15.56 -23.61 -4.65
C ARG A 150 15.72 -24.01 -6.13
N TYR A 151 15.09 -25.10 -6.55
CA TYR A 151 15.05 -25.51 -7.96
C TYR A 151 14.34 -24.45 -8.84
N GLU A 152 13.19 -23.96 -8.42
CA GLU A 152 12.47 -22.90 -9.12
C GLU A 152 13.33 -21.63 -9.28
N ASN A 153 14.03 -21.21 -8.23
CA ASN A 153 14.91 -20.04 -8.28
C ASN A 153 16.11 -20.21 -9.23
N ARG A 154 16.47 -21.46 -9.58
CA ARG A 154 17.49 -21.79 -10.58
C ARG A 154 16.91 -22.03 -11.98
N GLY A 155 15.59 -21.82 -12.14
CA GLY A 155 14.92 -21.94 -13.43
C GLY A 155 14.32 -23.32 -13.73
N TYR A 156 14.06 -24.12 -12.72
CA TYR A 156 13.45 -25.45 -12.85
C TYR A 156 12.03 -25.48 -12.23
N PRO A 157 11.02 -24.81 -12.84
CA PRO A 157 9.68 -24.70 -12.24
C PRO A 157 8.89 -26.01 -12.25
N PHE A 158 9.36 -27.03 -12.95
CA PHE A 158 8.71 -28.32 -13.04
C PHE A 158 9.45 -29.41 -12.26
N ALA A 159 10.42 -29.02 -11.44
CA ALA A 159 11.10 -29.94 -10.52
C ALA A 159 10.09 -30.59 -9.57
N LYS A 160 10.28 -31.87 -9.32
CA LYS A 160 9.44 -32.67 -8.43
C LYS A 160 10.32 -33.39 -7.43
N CYS A 161 9.89 -33.48 -6.20
CA CYS A 161 10.47 -34.30 -5.18
C CYS A 161 9.35 -35.18 -4.59
N ALA A 162 9.50 -36.49 -4.72
CA ALA A 162 8.50 -37.45 -4.22
C ALA A 162 9.14 -38.36 -3.18
N VAL A 163 8.40 -38.70 -2.16
CA VAL A 163 8.77 -39.78 -1.24
C VAL A 163 8.64 -41.10 -2.01
N GLU A 164 9.77 -41.75 -2.26
CA GLU A 164 9.82 -43.03 -2.98
C GLU A 164 9.57 -44.22 -2.04
N GLU A 165 10.14 -44.14 -0.84
CA GLU A 165 10.06 -45.22 0.14
C GLU A 165 10.18 -44.66 1.55
N ILE A 166 9.42 -45.24 2.48
CA ILE A 166 9.58 -45.09 3.92
C ILE A 166 9.74 -46.50 4.49
N ALA A 167 10.97 -46.90 4.82
CA ALA A 167 11.28 -48.21 5.33
C ALA A 167 11.32 -48.14 6.87
N SER A 168 10.30 -48.67 7.54
CA SER A 168 10.23 -48.72 9.01
C SER A 168 10.97 -49.92 9.56
N ARG A 169 11.73 -49.70 10.62
CA ARG A 169 12.45 -50.75 11.39
C ARG A 169 12.00 -50.67 12.86
N PRO A 170 11.48 -51.75 13.42
CA PRO A 170 11.17 -51.80 14.84
C PRO A 170 12.42 -51.62 15.70
N GLY A 171 12.33 -50.75 16.71
CA GLY A 171 13.36 -50.55 17.73
C GLY A 171 12.85 -50.96 19.12
N GLU A 172 13.71 -50.90 20.15
CA GLU A 172 13.29 -51.24 21.51
C GLU A 172 12.38 -50.19 22.13
N GLU A 173 12.75 -48.92 22.08
CA GLU A 173 11.99 -47.78 22.65
C GLU A 173 11.15 -47.05 21.60
N ALA A 174 11.68 -46.86 20.40
CA ALA A 174 11.04 -46.20 19.27
C ALA A 174 11.35 -46.92 17.96
N ASP A 175 10.42 -46.84 17.01
CA ASP A 175 10.67 -47.31 15.65
C ASP A 175 11.56 -46.31 14.92
N SER A 176 12.35 -46.79 13.95
CA SER A 176 13.16 -45.94 13.07
C SER A 176 12.64 -46.07 11.64
N ALA A 177 12.54 -44.97 10.91
CA ALA A 177 12.12 -44.97 9.52
C ALA A 177 13.20 -44.31 8.63
N ASP A 178 13.64 -45.04 7.63
CA ASP A 178 14.50 -44.51 6.58
C ASP A 178 13.63 -43.95 5.46
N VAL A 179 13.87 -42.70 5.11
CA VAL A 179 13.12 -41.97 4.05
C VAL A 179 14.00 -41.84 2.83
N ARG A 180 13.50 -42.31 1.68
CA ARG A 180 14.12 -42.10 0.39
C ARG A 180 13.29 -41.19 -0.48
N LEU A 181 13.94 -40.13 -0.98
CA LEU A 181 13.34 -39.16 -1.87
C LEU A 181 13.82 -39.38 -3.32
N ARG A 182 12.91 -39.18 -4.27
CA ARG A 182 13.26 -39.13 -5.69
C ARG A 182 13.05 -37.71 -6.19
N ILE A 183 14.13 -37.09 -6.66
CA ILE A 183 14.13 -35.78 -7.29
C ILE A 183 14.09 -35.97 -8.80
N THR A 184 13.19 -35.25 -9.47
CA THR A 184 13.12 -35.17 -10.93
C THR A 184 13.22 -33.71 -11.29
N GLU A 185 14.39 -33.25 -11.73
CA GLU A 185 14.68 -31.83 -11.95
C GLU A 185 13.86 -31.22 -13.09
N GLY A 186 13.56 -32.01 -14.11
CA GLY A 186 12.93 -31.51 -15.34
C GLY A 186 13.92 -30.72 -16.21
N GLU A 187 13.40 -29.98 -17.17
CA GLU A 187 14.20 -29.10 -18.03
C GLU A 187 14.26 -27.68 -17.43
N GLN A 188 15.42 -27.04 -17.58
CA GLN A 188 15.56 -25.62 -17.24
C GLN A 188 14.71 -24.81 -18.19
N MET A 189 13.88 -23.94 -17.63
CA MET A 189 12.96 -23.10 -18.40
C MET A 189 13.54 -21.71 -18.63
N THR A 190 13.49 -21.27 -19.89
CA THR A 190 13.73 -19.88 -20.29
C THR A 190 12.41 -19.24 -20.72
N ILE A 191 12.30 -17.94 -20.54
CA ILE A 191 11.15 -17.15 -21.02
C ILE A 191 11.55 -16.53 -22.36
N ASP A 192 11.13 -17.19 -23.43
CA ASP A 192 11.45 -16.79 -24.81
C ASP A 192 10.39 -15.88 -25.41
N GLU A 193 9.16 -15.98 -24.92
CA GLU A 193 8.00 -15.26 -25.44
C GLU A 193 7.13 -14.75 -24.28
N ILE A 194 6.62 -13.54 -24.43
CA ILE A 194 5.62 -12.97 -23.52
C ILE A 194 4.37 -12.65 -24.33
N ARG A 195 3.25 -13.25 -23.96
CA ARG A 195 1.94 -12.99 -24.54
C ARG A 195 1.10 -12.17 -23.60
N VAL A 196 0.36 -11.21 -24.14
CA VAL A 196 -0.52 -10.34 -23.38
C VAL A 196 -1.96 -10.60 -23.82
N ARG A 197 -2.87 -10.64 -22.86
CA ARG A 197 -4.31 -10.79 -23.08
C ARG A 197 -5.07 -9.74 -22.29
N GLY A 198 -6.14 -9.19 -22.91
CA GLY A 198 -7.07 -8.29 -22.24
C GLY A 198 -6.76 -6.80 -22.41
N ASN A 199 -5.60 -6.47 -23.00
CA ASN A 199 -5.29 -5.10 -23.43
C ASN A 199 -6.06 -4.78 -24.72
N ARG A 200 -6.73 -3.64 -24.75
CA ARG A 200 -7.48 -3.13 -25.91
C ARG A 200 -6.99 -1.75 -26.33
N GLU A 201 -6.81 -0.87 -25.34
CA GLU A 201 -6.33 0.50 -25.50
C GLU A 201 -4.83 0.63 -25.19
N THR A 202 -4.33 -0.21 -24.27
CA THR A 202 -2.92 -0.20 -23.88
C THR A 202 -2.09 -1.03 -24.87
N ASP A 203 -1.02 -0.43 -25.39
CA ASP A 203 -0.05 -1.14 -26.22
C ASP A 203 0.58 -2.30 -25.43
N ALA A 204 0.65 -3.47 -26.04
CA ALA A 204 1.29 -4.65 -25.45
C ALA A 204 2.75 -4.37 -25.05
N ALA A 205 3.46 -3.52 -25.80
CA ALA A 205 4.82 -3.10 -25.47
C ALA A 205 4.94 -2.44 -24.09
N VAL A 206 3.92 -1.72 -23.62
CA VAL A 206 3.86 -1.14 -22.28
C VAL A 206 3.89 -2.24 -21.21
N ILE A 207 3.12 -3.30 -21.41
CA ILE A 207 3.03 -4.42 -20.48
C ILE A 207 4.32 -5.25 -20.50
N VAL A 208 4.83 -5.52 -21.71
CA VAL A 208 6.05 -6.32 -21.89
C VAL A 208 7.27 -5.64 -21.29
N ARG A 209 7.47 -4.35 -21.50
CA ARG A 209 8.61 -3.62 -20.90
C ARG A 209 8.60 -3.63 -19.38
N GLU A 210 7.41 -3.59 -18.75
CA GLU A 210 7.26 -3.65 -17.31
C GLU A 210 7.62 -5.02 -16.72
N THR A 211 7.70 -6.07 -17.54
CA THR A 211 8.21 -7.36 -17.05
C THR A 211 9.69 -7.31 -16.70
N ARG A 212 10.45 -6.43 -17.33
CA ARG A 212 11.92 -6.33 -17.23
C ARG A 212 12.62 -7.66 -17.53
N LEU A 213 11.99 -8.50 -18.34
CA LEU A 213 12.53 -9.76 -18.80
C LEU A 213 13.04 -9.62 -20.24
N ALA A 214 14.28 -9.99 -20.46
CA ALA A 214 14.82 -10.13 -21.80
C ALA A 214 14.38 -11.48 -22.39
N PRO A 215 14.12 -11.60 -23.70
CA PRO A 215 13.89 -12.89 -24.36
C PRO A 215 15.04 -13.86 -24.06
N GLY A 216 14.70 -15.11 -23.70
CA GLY A 216 15.68 -16.11 -23.27
C GLY A 216 16.15 -16.00 -21.82
N ALA A 217 15.59 -15.09 -21.03
CA ALA A 217 15.89 -15.00 -19.60
C ALA A 217 15.48 -16.28 -18.87
N THR A 218 16.35 -16.82 -18.03
CA THR A 218 16.01 -17.95 -17.17
C THR A 218 14.82 -17.60 -16.27
N PHE A 219 13.87 -18.52 -16.16
CA PHE A 219 12.73 -18.38 -15.27
C PHE A 219 13.22 -18.16 -13.82
N ASN A 220 12.57 -17.21 -13.15
CA ASN A 220 12.77 -16.96 -11.71
C ASN A 220 11.43 -16.52 -11.12
N PRO A 221 10.89 -17.21 -10.10
CA PRO A 221 9.57 -16.94 -9.54
C PRO A 221 9.49 -15.54 -8.92
N GLY A 222 10.54 -15.07 -8.25
CA GLY A 222 10.56 -13.72 -7.67
C GLY A 222 10.41 -12.62 -8.72
N ARG A 223 11.09 -12.76 -9.87
CA ARG A 223 10.97 -11.82 -10.98
C ARG A 223 9.60 -11.85 -11.65
N VAL A 224 9.01 -13.04 -11.77
CA VAL A 224 7.67 -13.22 -12.37
C VAL A 224 6.58 -12.67 -11.44
N ASN A 225 6.65 -12.96 -10.14
CA ASN A 225 5.70 -12.46 -9.14
C ASN A 225 5.74 -10.91 -9.04
N ALA A 226 6.92 -10.31 -9.21
CA ALA A 226 7.07 -8.87 -9.22
C ALA A 226 6.36 -8.18 -10.41
N ILE A 227 6.11 -8.89 -11.53
CA ILE A 227 5.42 -8.35 -12.71
C ILE A 227 4.03 -7.82 -12.34
N ARG A 228 3.26 -8.60 -11.61
CA ARG A 228 1.91 -8.22 -11.19
C ARG A 228 1.94 -6.92 -10.37
N GLN A 229 2.87 -6.79 -9.44
CA GLN A 229 3.02 -5.60 -8.62
C GLN A 229 3.39 -4.37 -9.47
N ARG A 230 4.33 -4.50 -10.42
CA ARG A 230 4.72 -3.42 -11.35
C ARG A 230 3.53 -2.95 -12.19
N LEU A 231 2.80 -3.88 -12.80
CA LEU A 231 1.63 -3.56 -13.61
C LEU A 231 0.52 -2.88 -12.79
N ASN A 232 0.27 -3.33 -11.56
CA ASN A 232 -0.67 -2.67 -10.66
C ASN A 232 -0.25 -1.24 -10.31
N ARG A 233 1.05 -0.97 -10.16
CA ARG A 233 1.58 0.37 -9.88
C ARG A 233 1.39 1.36 -11.04
N LEU A 234 1.24 0.91 -12.27
CA LEU A 234 0.88 1.79 -13.38
C LEU A 234 -0.47 2.47 -13.17
N ASN A 235 -1.35 1.86 -12.37
CA ASN A 235 -2.71 2.33 -12.07
C ASN A 235 -3.57 2.57 -13.32
N ILE A 236 -3.35 1.74 -14.35
CA ILE A 236 -4.10 1.72 -15.61
C ILE A 236 -4.95 0.45 -15.76
N PHE A 237 -4.72 -0.54 -14.91
CA PHE A 237 -5.46 -1.80 -14.90
C PHE A 237 -6.38 -1.88 -13.68
N SER A 238 -7.60 -2.36 -13.88
CA SER A 238 -8.53 -2.68 -12.79
C SER A 238 -8.15 -3.99 -12.09
N SER A 239 -7.57 -4.93 -12.84
CA SER A 239 -7.00 -6.16 -12.30
C SER A 239 -5.87 -6.68 -13.18
N VAL A 240 -4.90 -7.33 -12.54
CA VAL A 240 -3.81 -8.06 -13.17
C VAL A 240 -3.81 -9.47 -12.58
N ALA A 241 -4.04 -10.48 -13.40
CA ALA A 241 -3.98 -11.88 -12.97
C ALA A 241 -2.53 -12.29 -12.65
N GLU A 242 -2.36 -13.40 -11.92
CA GLU A 242 -1.04 -14.02 -11.79
C GLU A 242 -0.52 -14.41 -13.16
N PRO A 243 0.75 -14.10 -13.48
CA PRO A 243 1.34 -14.53 -14.74
C PRO A 243 1.37 -16.06 -14.86
N GLU A 244 0.92 -16.58 -16.00
CA GLU A 244 0.85 -18.02 -16.24
C GLU A 244 2.02 -18.47 -17.11
N LEU A 245 2.72 -19.51 -16.65
CA LEU A 245 3.76 -20.16 -17.45
C LEU A 245 3.13 -21.11 -18.47
N TYR A 246 3.63 -21.10 -19.69
CA TYR A 246 3.27 -22.10 -20.70
C TYR A 246 4.49 -22.58 -21.47
N VAL A 247 4.39 -23.78 -22.01
CA VAL A 247 5.42 -24.36 -22.87
C VAL A 247 4.82 -24.57 -24.24
N HIS A 248 5.46 -24.08 -25.29
CA HIS A 248 5.09 -24.30 -26.67
C HIS A 248 6.26 -24.90 -27.47
N GLY A 249 6.19 -26.17 -27.72
CA GLY A 249 7.34 -26.93 -28.27
C GLY A 249 8.47 -26.97 -27.26
N ARG A 250 9.64 -26.39 -27.62
CA ARG A 250 10.83 -26.28 -26.72
C ARG A 250 10.98 -24.89 -26.13
N LYS A 251 10.04 -23.97 -26.38
CA LYS A 251 10.11 -22.59 -25.88
C LYS A 251 9.21 -22.39 -24.68
N GLY A 252 9.77 -21.79 -23.67
CA GLY A 252 9.00 -21.32 -22.53
C GLY A 252 8.36 -19.95 -22.81
N GLY A 253 7.16 -19.76 -22.31
CA GLY A 253 6.42 -18.52 -22.45
C GLY A 253 5.73 -18.08 -21.19
N LEU A 254 5.42 -16.79 -21.14
CA LEU A 254 4.68 -16.16 -20.06
C LEU A 254 3.41 -15.51 -20.62
N LEU A 255 2.25 -15.90 -20.10
CA LEU A 255 0.98 -15.26 -20.43
C LEU A 255 0.62 -14.28 -19.32
N ILE A 256 0.47 -13.00 -19.69
CA ILE A 256 0.04 -11.93 -18.79
C ILE A 256 -1.38 -11.54 -19.16
N THR A 257 -2.32 -11.77 -18.24
CA THR A 257 -3.71 -11.40 -18.42
C THR A 257 -4.04 -10.16 -17.59
N VAL A 258 -4.50 -9.11 -18.27
CA VAL A 258 -4.87 -7.83 -17.66
C VAL A 258 -6.33 -7.49 -17.95
N GLN A 259 -6.93 -6.71 -17.08
CA GLN A 259 -8.20 -6.04 -17.34
C GLN A 259 -7.97 -4.53 -17.21
N GLU A 260 -8.21 -3.80 -18.28
CA GLU A 260 -8.03 -2.35 -18.29
C GLU A 260 -9.01 -1.66 -17.35
N GLY A 261 -8.53 -0.61 -16.71
CA GLY A 261 -9.30 0.26 -15.84
C GLY A 261 -9.57 1.61 -16.48
N ASN A 262 -10.16 2.50 -15.72
CA ASN A 262 -10.29 3.89 -16.16
C ASN A 262 -8.93 4.60 -16.05
N THR A 263 -8.36 5.00 -17.17
CA THR A 263 -7.04 5.65 -17.26
C THR A 263 -7.11 7.16 -17.26
N SER A 264 -8.31 7.72 -17.41
CA SER A 264 -8.52 9.16 -17.46
C SER A 264 -9.53 9.58 -16.41
N THR A 265 -9.20 10.62 -15.66
CA THR A 265 -10.10 11.21 -14.67
C THR A 265 -10.31 12.69 -14.99
N PHE A 266 -11.52 13.14 -14.83
CA PHE A 266 -11.89 14.55 -14.86
C PHE A 266 -12.52 14.91 -13.53
N ASP A 267 -11.97 15.89 -12.85
CA ASP A 267 -12.44 16.36 -11.56
C ASP A 267 -12.70 17.86 -11.66
N GLY A 268 -13.78 18.32 -11.07
CA GLY A 268 -14.05 19.75 -11.07
C GLY A 268 -15.20 20.14 -10.15
N ILE A 269 -15.06 21.31 -9.56
CA ILE A 269 -16.10 21.97 -8.79
C ILE A 269 -16.13 23.42 -9.25
N LEU A 270 -17.32 23.91 -9.59
CA LEU A 270 -17.53 25.30 -9.94
C LEU A 270 -18.38 25.99 -8.87
N GLY A 271 -17.89 27.10 -8.39
CA GLY A 271 -18.58 28.00 -7.48
C GLY A 271 -18.80 29.36 -8.12
N TYR A 272 -19.72 30.11 -7.60
CA TYR A 272 -19.97 31.49 -8.03
C TYR A 272 -19.99 32.44 -6.83
N ILE A 273 -19.12 33.43 -6.86
CA ILE A 273 -19.12 34.53 -5.90
C ILE A 273 -19.94 35.68 -6.51
N PRO A 274 -21.06 36.05 -5.91
CA PRO A 274 -21.87 37.17 -6.40
C PRO A 274 -21.09 38.48 -6.36
N PRO A 275 -21.51 39.49 -7.16
CA PRO A 275 -20.90 40.81 -7.13
C PRO A 275 -21.00 41.42 -5.72
N PRO A 276 -20.01 42.20 -5.28
CA PRO A 276 -20.13 42.95 -4.03
C PRO A 276 -21.25 43.98 -4.12
N ALA A 277 -21.83 44.34 -2.96
CA ALA A 277 -22.87 45.34 -2.86
C ALA A 277 -22.46 46.73 -3.43
N THR A 278 -21.17 46.98 -3.53
CA THR A 278 -20.57 48.21 -4.10
C THR A 278 -20.50 48.22 -5.63
N GLY A 279 -21.05 47.20 -6.30
CA GLY A 279 -21.06 47.06 -7.76
C GLY A 279 -19.90 46.20 -8.28
N GLY A 280 -19.98 45.79 -9.53
CA GLY A 280 -19.00 44.93 -10.19
C GLY A 280 -19.63 43.64 -10.73
N SER A 281 -18.84 42.79 -11.37
CA SER A 281 -19.27 41.48 -11.87
C SER A 281 -19.08 40.38 -10.86
N GLY A 282 -19.96 39.37 -10.86
CA GLY A 282 -19.72 38.13 -10.14
C GLY A 282 -18.48 37.38 -10.65
N THR A 283 -17.94 36.49 -9.88
CA THR A 283 -16.73 35.74 -10.24
C THR A 283 -16.98 34.24 -10.15
N LEU A 284 -16.63 33.53 -11.21
CA LEU A 284 -16.58 32.08 -11.20
C LEU A 284 -15.32 31.62 -10.45
N THR A 285 -15.47 30.76 -9.46
CA THR A 285 -14.40 30.12 -8.70
C THR A 285 -14.50 28.62 -8.84
N GLY A 286 -13.49 27.89 -8.39
CA GLY A 286 -13.49 26.45 -8.41
C GLY A 286 -12.18 25.87 -8.91
N PHE A 287 -12.21 24.58 -9.18
CA PHE A 287 -11.08 23.91 -9.80
C PHE A 287 -11.57 22.94 -10.89
N ALA A 288 -10.70 22.66 -11.85
CA ALA A 288 -10.84 21.59 -12.83
C ALA A 288 -9.49 20.90 -12.97
N SER A 289 -9.51 19.59 -12.98
CA SER A 289 -8.31 18.75 -13.16
C SER A 289 -8.63 17.64 -14.16
N VAL A 290 -7.74 17.47 -15.13
CA VAL A 290 -7.78 16.36 -16.08
C VAL A 290 -6.50 15.56 -15.91
N SER A 291 -6.65 14.26 -15.75
CA SER A 291 -5.56 13.35 -15.50
C SER A 291 -5.66 12.16 -16.43
N MET A 292 -4.67 11.99 -17.30
CA MET A 292 -4.57 10.90 -18.26
C MET A 292 -3.32 10.09 -17.94
N ARG A 293 -3.48 8.82 -17.50
CA ARG A 293 -2.38 7.94 -17.07
C ARG A 293 -1.86 7.01 -18.17
N ASN A 294 -2.57 6.93 -19.27
CA ASN A 294 -2.24 6.07 -20.40
C ASN A 294 -2.49 6.79 -21.73
N LEU A 295 -1.89 7.97 -21.89
CA LEU A 295 -2.09 8.80 -23.08
C LEU A 295 -1.72 8.01 -24.34
N PHE A 296 -2.69 7.86 -25.25
CA PHE A 296 -2.56 7.09 -26.50
C PHE A 296 -2.15 5.61 -26.31
N GLY A 297 -2.45 5.01 -25.16
CA GLY A 297 -2.12 3.61 -24.89
C GLY A 297 -0.65 3.34 -24.58
N THR A 298 0.19 4.36 -24.42
CA THR A 298 1.66 4.26 -24.33
C THR A 298 2.19 4.26 -22.89
N GLY A 299 1.30 4.37 -21.88
CA GLY A 299 1.67 4.53 -20.48
C GLY A 299 2.17 5.95 -20.11
N ARG A 300 2.17 6.89 -21.07
CA ARG A 300 2.48 8.30 -20.85
C ARG A 300 1.45 8.96 -19.97
N LYS A 301 1.88 9.91 -19.14
CA LYS A 301 0.96 10.61 -18.22
C LYS A 301 0.90 12.08 -18.58
N LEU A 302 -0.32 12.63 -18.59
CA LEU A 302 -0.57 14.06 -18.74
C LEU A 302 -1.55 14.51 -17.68
N SER A 303 -1.21 15.57 -16.94
CA SER A 303 -2.06 16.20 -15.96
C SER A 303 -2.22 17.68 -16.29
N LEU A 304 -3.46 18.12 -16.29
CA LEU A 304 -3.84 19.51 -16.46
C LEU A 304 -4.62 19.94 -15.22
N LYS A 305 -4.27 21.08 -14.65
CA LYS A 305 -4.94 21.64 -13.47
C LYS A 305 -5.28 23.10 -13.72
N TRP A 306 -6.50 23.48 -13.39
CA TRP A 306 -6.93 24.86 -13.25
C TRP A 306 -7.62 25.03 -11.91
N GLN A 307 -7.28 26.08 -11.18
CA GLN A 307 -7.88 26.40 -9.90
C GLN A 307 -8.04 27.91 -9.80
N ARG A 308 -9.17 28.38 -9.32
CA ARG A 308 -9.45 29.78 -9.03
C ARG A 308 -10.09 29.90 -7.67
N ASP A 309 -9.32 30.43 -6.72
CA ASP A 309 -9.72 30.52 -5.31
C ASP A 309 -10.63 31.74 -5.06
N ASP A 310 -10.31 32.85 -5.75
CA ASP A 310 -11.04 34.12 -5.66
C ASP A 310 -10.92 34.93 -6.96
N ARG A 311 -11.27 36.22 -6.92
CA ARG A 311 -11.23 37.11 -8.10
C ARG A 311 -9.84 37.34 -8.66
N ALA A 312 -8.85 37.33 -7.79
CA ALA A 312 -7.47 37.72 -8.10
C ALA A 312 -6.48 36.58 -7.99
N SER A 313 -6.88 35.41 -7.44
CA SER A 313 -6.00 34.27 -7.21
C SER A 313 -6.41 33.10 -8.10
N GLN A 314 -5.49 32.68 -8.97
CA GLN A 314 -5.68 31.53 -9.85
C GLN A 314 -4.38 30.77 -10.08
N GLU A 315 -4.51 29.48 -10.39
CA GLU A 315 -3.41 28.58 -10.67
C GLU A 315 -3.72 27.74 -11.93
N ILE A 316 -2.74 27.62 -12.80
CA ILE A 316 -2.79 26.73 -13.97
C ILE A 316 -1.54 25.87 -13.92
N GLY A 317 -1.71 24.56 -14.02
CA GLY A 317 -0.63 23.60 -14.03
C GLY A 317 -0.75 22.61 -15.19
N ILE A 318 0.39 22.26 -15.77
CA ILE A 318 0.52 21.21 -16.78
C ILE A 318 1.71 20.35 -16.36
N ARG A 319 1.53 19.02 -16.35
CA ARG A 319 2.60 18.07 -16.07
C ARG A 319 2.53 16.91 -17.05
N TYR A 320 3.67 16.53 -17.59
CA TYR A 320 3.84 15.42 -18.50
C TYR A 320 4.90 14.45 -17.97
N VAL A 321 4.68 13.14 -18.14
CA VAL A 321 5.67 12.12 -17.82
C VAL A 321 5.81 11.16 -18.99
N GLU A 322 7.03 11.01 -19.49
CA GLU A 322 7.48 10.01 -20.45
C GLU A 322 8.11 8.85 -19.67
N PRO A 323 7.43 7.70 -19.49
CA PRO A 323 8.03 6.53 -18.86
C PRO A 323 8.94 5.81 -19.86
N TRP A 324 9.94 5.10 -19.33
CA TRP A 324 10.85 4.29 -20.13
C TRP A 324 11.52 5.07 -21.27
N LEU A 325 12.13 6.19 -20.93
CA LEU A 325 12.80 7.06 -21.88
C LEU A 325 13.82 6.25 -22.70
N LEU A 326 13.69 6.28 -24.03
CA LEU A 326 14.53 5.52 -24.97
C LEU A 326 14.60 4.01 -24.70
N GLY A 327 13.57 3.44 -24.06
CA GLY A 327 13.51 2.00 -23.75
C GLY A 327 14.29 1.58 -22.50
N ALA A 328 14.86 2.51 -21.76
CA ALA A 328 15.51 2.27 -20.47
C ALA A 328 14.52 2.48 -19.32
N PRO A 329 14.72 1.86 -18.12
CA PRO A 329 13.86 2.06 -16.95
C PRO A 329 14.09 3.44 -16.30
N VAL A 330 14.02 4.47 -17.11
CA VAL A 330 14.22 5.88 -16.77
C VAL A 330 12.97 6.65 -17.15
N ASN A 331 12.41 7.41 -16.21
CA ASN A 331 11.28 8.29 -16.46
C ASN A 331 11.77 9.73 -16.64
N PHE A 332 11.21 10.44 -17.59
CA PHE A 332 11.37 11.88 -17.73
C PHE A 332 10.05 12.56 -17.35
N GLY A 333 10.11 13.53 -16.46
CA GLY A 333 8.98 14.38 -16.11
C GLY A 333 9.26 15.83 -16.45
N GLY A 334 8.24 16.56 -16.89
CA GLY A 334 8.31 17.98 -17.11
C GLY A 334 7.01 18.67 -16.68
N GLY A 335 7.12 19.85 -16.08
CA GLY A 335 5.99 20.59 -15.56
C GLY A 335 6.09 22.09 -15.82
N PHE A 336 4.92 22.70 -15.91
CA PHE A 336 4.73 24.14 -15.89
C PHE A 336 3.61 24.49 -14.92
N LEU A 337 3.88 25.44 -14.04
CA LEU A 337 2.90 25.98 -13.11
C LEU A 337 2.91 27.51 -13.20
N GLN A 338 1.73 28.12 -13.37
CA GLN A 338 1.55 29.56 -13.21
C GLN A 338 0.53 29.79 -12.11
N ARG A 339 0.93 30.52 -11.08
CA ARG A 339 0.08 30.96 -9.98
C ARG A 339 0.05 32.47 -9.91
N GLN A 340 -1.12 33.04 -10.03
CA GLN A 340 -1.39 34.42 -9.67
C GLN A 340 -1.84 34.46 -8.21
N GLN A 341 -1.14 35.23 -7.39
CA GLN A 341 -1.47 35.38 -5.97
C GLN A 341 -2.04 36.76 -5.73
N ASP A 342 -3.36 36.81 -5.54
CA ASP A 342 -4.13 38.05 -5.43
C ASP A 342 -3.62 39.14 -6.40
N SER A 343 -3.52 40.37 -5.97
CA SER A 343 -2.92 41.47 -6.76
C SER A 343 -1.42 41.66 -6.48
N SER A 344 -0.74 40.70 -5.83
CA SER A 344 0.63 40.88 -5.38
C SER A 344 1.66 40.46 -6.44
N TYR A 345 1.52 39.26 -7.00
CA TYR A 345 2.49 38.72 -7.97
C TYR A 345 1.93 37.58 -8.82
N VAL A 346 2.62 37.32 -9.92
CA VAL A 346 2.49 36.09 -10.72
C VAL A 346 3.77 35.28 -10.58
N ARG A 347 3.67 34.03 -10.16
CA ARG A 347 4.77 33.07 -10.12
C ARG A 347 4.62 32.09 -11.26
N ARG A 348 5.70 31.90 -12.05
CA ARG A 348 5.82 30.89 -13.09
C ARG A 348 6.95 29.94 -12.73
N THR A 349 6.68 28.67 -12.78
CA THR A 349 7.63 27.60 -12.46
C THR A 349 7.68 26.62 -13.61
N PHE A 350 8.90 26.33 -14.08
CA PHE A 350 9.20 25.23 -14.99
C PHE A 350 10.03 24.22 -14.23
N ASP A 351 9.60 22.98 -14.20
CA ASP A 351 10.34 21.89 -13.61
C ASP A 351 10.59 20.76 -14.61
N ALA A 352 11.72 20.11 -14.47
CA ALA A 352 12.08 18.91 -15.21
C ALA A 352 12.77 17.94 -14.27
N ASN A 353 12.48 16.64 -14.41
CA ASN A 353 13.15 15.60 -13.64
C ASN A 353 13.43 14.37 -14.50
N VAL A 354 14.53 13.71 -14.18
CA VAL A 354 14.89 12.39 -14.71
C VAL A 354 15.02 11.45 -13.53
N GLU A 355 14.29 10.35 -13.55
CA GLU A 355 14.19 9.39 -12.47
C GLU A 355 14.58 8.01 -12.97
N LEU A 356 15.56 7.37 -12.32
CA LEU A 356 16.00 6.01 -12.56
C LEU A 356 15.37 5.08 -11.53
N MET A 357 14.68 4.05 -11.99
CA MET A 357 14.10 3.00 -11.17
C MET A 357 15.16 1.92 -10.87
N PHE A 358 15.76 1.95 -9.67
CA PHE A 358 16.76 0.98 -9.23
C PHE A 358 16.14 -0.37 -8.89
N SER A 359 15.03 -0.34 -8.19
CA SER A 359 14.28 -1.55 -7.82
C SER A 359 12.78 -1.31 -7.99
N GLU A 360 11.97 -2.25 -7.50
CA GLU A 360 10.50 -2.09 -7.47
C GLU A 360 10.05 -0.96 -6.54
N GLU A 361 10.84 -0.69 -5.53
CA GLU A 361 10.50 0.21 -4.44
C GLU A 361 11.34 1.48 -4.44
N LEU A 362 12.57 1.43 -5.00
CA LEU A 362 13.54 2.51 -4.92
C LEU A 362 13.78 3.17 -6.26
N SER A 363 13.58 4.48 -6.30
CA SER A 363 13.99 5.33 -7.41
C SER A 363 14.85 6.49 -6.93
N VAL A 364 15.76 6.93 -7.80
CA VAL A 364 16.62 8.09 -7.59
C VAL A 364 16.58 8.94 -8.83
N GLY A 365 16.49 10.25 -8.64
CA GLY A 365 16.40 11.16 -9.75
C GLY A 365 17.20 12.45 -9.55
N VAL A 366 17.36 13.15 -10.64
CA VAL A 366 17.83 14.52 -10.67
C VAL A 366 16.68 15.42 -11.10
N LEU A 367 16.63 16.60 -10.53
CA LEU A 367 15.61 17.58 -10.86
C LEU A 367 16.23 18.94 -11.16
N PHE A 368 15.55 19.67 -12.01
CA PHE A 368 15.84 21.05 -12.37
C PHE A 368 14.56 21.86 -12.18
N ASN A 369 14.70 23.04 -11.60
CA ASN A 369 13.57 23.95 -11.41
C ASN A 369 14.01 25.38 -11.78
N SER A 370 13.15 26.07 -12.52
CA SER A 370 13.31 27.49 -12.85
C SER A 370 12.02 28.22 -12.47
N GLU A 371 12.14 29.14 -11.54
CA GLU A 371 11.02 29.92 -11.01
C GLU A 371 11.21 31.40 -11.30
N ARG A 372 10.15 32.08 -11.74
CA ARG A 372 10.12 33.52 -11.95
C ARG A 372 8.91 34.12 -11.25
N VAL A 373 9.18 35.07 -10.36
CA VAL A 373 8.18 35.89 -9.66
C VAL A 373 8.13 37.25 -10.33
N ILE A 374 6.95 37.62 -10.80
CA ILE A 374 6.67 38.87 -11.50
C ILE A 374 5.74 39.68 -10.62
N PRO A 375 6.16 40.81 -10.05
CA PRO A 375 5.28 41.68 -9.27
C PRO A 375 4.08 42.14 -10.09
N SER A 376 2.93 42.24 -9.48
CA SER A 376 1.74 42.85 -10.06
C SER A 376 1.66 44.32 -9.66
N GLY A 377 1.21 45.17 -10.57
CA GLY A 377 1.10 46.64 -10.38
C GLY A 377 2.32 47.40 -10.90
N ASP A 378 2.22 48.74 -10.81
CA ASP A 378 3.31 49.64 -11.20
C ASP A 378 4.49 49.50 -10.24
N SER A 379 5.69 49.86 -10.72
CA SER A 379 6.94 49.80 -9.95
C SER A 379 6.87 50.56 -8.61
N THR A 380 6.01 51.57 -8.51
CA THR A 380 5.80 52.37 -7.29
C THR A 380 4.88 51.73 -6.25
N THR A 381 3.97 50.86 -6.69
CA THR A 381 2.93 50.22 -5.84
C THR A 381 3.21 48.75 -5.55
N ALA A 382 4.20 48.17 -6.24
CA ALA A 382 4.55 46.76 -6.09
C ALA A 382 5.04 46.47 -4.65
N ARG A 383 4.47 45.42 -4.07
CA ARG A 383 4.77 44.95 -2.69
C ARG A 383 5.72 43.76 -2.66
N VAL A 384 6.16 43.30 -3.81
CA VAL A 384 6.99 42.09 -3.96
C VAL A 384 8.15 42.43 -4.91
N ILE A 385 9.32 41.92 -4.61
CA ILE A 385 10.48 42.02 -5.48
C ILE A 385 10.35 40.96 -6.58
N GLY A 386 10.62 41.36 -7.82
CA GLY A 386 10.73 40.39 -8.92
C GLY A 386 11.95 39.49 -8.71
N ILE A 387 11.78 38.19 -8.84
CA ILE A 387 12.81 37.19 -8.58
C ILE A 387 12.86 36.21 -9.72
N THR A 388 14.07 35.78 -10.05
CA THR A 388 14.30 34.58 -10.84
C THR A 388 15.19 33.65 -10.02
N SER A 389 14.75 32.41 -9.81
CA SER A 389 15.56 31.38 -9.16
C SER A 389 15.71 30.17 -10.07
N THR A 390 16.93 29.62 -10.10
CA THR A 390 17.25 28.40 -10.84
C THR A 390 17.92 27.45 -9.88
N THR A 391 17.36 26.26 -9.72
CA THR A 391 17.86 25.24 -8.81
C THR A 391 18.02 23.90 -9.54
N GLY A 392 19.06 23.16 -9.16
CA GLY A 392 19.24 21.76 -9.48
C GLY A 392 19.22 20.95 -8.21
N GLY A 393 18.84 19.67 -8.29
CA GLY A 393 18.74 18.88 -7.09
C GLY A 393 18.66 17.39 -7.35
N ILE A 394 18.53 16.67 -6.27
CA ILE A 394 18.36 15.21 -6.24
C ILE A 394 17.06 14.87 -5.55
N VAL A 395 16.46 13.79 -5.98
CA VAL A 395 15.27 13.19 -5.35
C VAL A 395 15.52 11.71 -5.13
N LEU A 396 15.12 11.22 -3.99
CA LEU A 396 15.08 9.80 -3.65
C LEU A 396 13.67 9.46 -3.22
N LEU A 397 13.13 8.40 -3.79
CA LEU A 397 11.81 7.87 -3.46
C LEU A 397 11.92 6.37 -3.18
N TYR A 398 11.43 5.97 -2.02
CA TYR A 398 11.21 4.58 -1.65
C TYR A 398 9.70 4.37 -1.41
N ASP A 399 9.09 3.39 -2.05
CA ASP A 399 7.66 3.13 -1.96
C ASP A 399 7.37 1.62 -1.93
N SER A 400 7.09 1.10 -0.75
CA SER A 400 6.74 -0.31 -0.50
C SER A 400 5.25 -0.53 -0.21
N ARG A 401 4.40 0.47 -0.50
CA ARG A 401 2.96 0.36 -0.27
C ARG A 401 2.34 -0.77 -1.10
N ASP A 402 1.40 -1.48 -0.49
CA ASP A 402 0.63 -2.56 -1.12
C ASP A 402 -0.36 -2.05 -2.20
N ASP A 403 -0.97 -0.89 -1.99
CA ASP A 403 -1.82 -0.19 -2.96
C ASP A 403 -1.50 1.32 -2.92
N ILE A 404 -1.23 1.92 -4.08
CA ILE A 404 -0.86 3.34 -4.18
C ILE A 404 -2.01 4.25 -3.73
N SER A 405 -3.25 3.90 -4.10
CA SER A 405 -4.42 4.75 -3.85
C SER A 405 -5.04 4.56 -2.46
N SER A 406 -4.97 3.36 -1.91
CA SER A 406 -5.56 3.03 -0.60
C SER A 406 -4.69 2.04 0.15
N PRO A 407 -3.50 2.45 0.57
CA PRO A 407 -2.56 1.56 1.23
C PRO A 407 -3.08 1.07 2.57
N THR A 408 -2.86 -0.23 2.82
CA THR A 408 -3.16 -0.91 4.08
C THR A 408 -1.90 -1.35 4.80
N SER A 409 -0.78 -1.46 4.09
CA SER A 409 0.52 -1.81 4.63
C SER A 409 1.65 -1.19 3.81
N GLY A 410 2.83 -1.14 4.41
CA GLY A 410 4.03 -0.62 3.77
C GLY A 410 4.33 0.84 4.13
N ALA A 411 5.31 1.41 3.47
CA ALA A 411 5.79 2.75 3.71
C ALA A 411 6.13 3.47 2.40
N ARG A 412 6.03 4.77 2.43
CA ARG A 412 6.58 5.66 1.39
C ARG A 412 7.51 6.66 2.05
N TYR A 413 8.71 6.76 1.55
CA TYR A 413 9.68 7.78 1.94
C TYR A 413 10.14 8.54 0.70
N GLY A 414 9.99 9.85 0.74
CA GLY A 414 10.46 10.75 -0.31
C GLY A 414 11.33 11.84 0.29
N THR A 415 12.47 12.11 -0.31
CA THR A 415 13.28 13.27 0.04
C THR A 415 13.80 13.95 -1.22
N GLU A 416 13.79 15.26 -1.19
CA GLU A 416 14.35 16.10 -2.23
C GLU A 416 15.26 17.17 -1.63
N TYR A 417 16.38 17.40 -2.26
CA TYR A 417 17.26 18.52 -1.94
C TYR A 417 17.59 19.29 -3.20
N GLN A 418 17.39 20.59 -3.15
CA GLN A 418 17.67 21.50 -4.26
C GLN A 418 18.62 22.60 -3.82
N TYR A 419 19.58 22.93 -4.67
CA TYR A 419 20.50 24.04 -4.49
C TYR A 419 20.59 24.84 -5.77
N GLY A 420 20.67 26.17 -5.63
CA GLY A 420 20.78 27.02 -6.79
C GLY A 420 20.95 28.49 -6.48
N ARG A 421 20.69 29.29 -7.49
CA ARG A 421 20.87 30.74 -7.47
C ARG A 421 19.52 31.46 -7.55
N LYS A 422 19.39 32.48 -6.74
CA LYS A 422 18.29 33.43 -6.74
C LYS A 422 18.82 34.78 -7.15
N THR A 423 18.16 35.49 -8.05
CA THR A 423 18.55 36.81 -8.55
C THR A 423 17.35 37.74 -8.48
N ALA A 424 17.54 38.91 -7.91
CA ALA A 424 16.56 39.96 -7.95
C ALA A 424 16.50 40.57 -9.36
N GLY A 425 15.29 40.67 -9.90
CA GLY A 425 15.02 41.31 -11.18
C GLY A 425 14.49 42.74 -10.97
N SER A 426 13.15 42.85 -10.96
CA SER A 426 12.50 44.15 -10.73
C SER A 426 12.41 44.46 -9.23
N VAL A 427 13.15 45.48 -8.79
CA VAL A 427 13.12 45.98 -7.41
C VAL A 427 12.27 47.25 -7.34
N PRO A 428 11.17 47.27 -6.63
CA PRO A 428 10.36 48.47 -6.43
C PRO A 428 11.18 49.58 -5.73
N PRO A 429 10.94 50.86 -6.02
CA PRO A 429 11.66 51.98 -5.40
C PRO A 429 11.59 51.96 -3.86
N SER A 430 10.51 51.47 -3.27
CA SER A 430 10.32 51.30 -1.83
C SER A 430 11.36 50.37 -1.17
N PHE A 431 11.98 49.47 -1.95
CA PHE A 431 12.99 48.50 -1.52
C PHE A 431 14.38 48.79 -2.06
N ALA A 432 14.53 49.86 -2.87
CA ALA A 432 15.83 50.23 -3.45
C ALA A 432 16.91 50.45 -2.39
N GLY A 433 18.10 49.90 -2.61
CA GLY A 433 19.21 49.97 -1.69
C GLY A 433 19.11 49.03 -0.45
N ARG A 434 17.98 48.39 -0.21
CA ARG A 434 17.78 47.43 0.88
C ARG A 434 17.61 45.98 0.40
N ALA A 435 17.20 45.79 -0.83
CA ALA A 435 17.02 44.48 -1.43
C ALA A 435 18.37 43.91 -1.87
N GLU A 436 18.65 42.68 -1.53
CA GLU A 436 19.80 41.93 -2.06
C GLU A 436 19.64 41.71 -3.56
N SER A 437 20.72 41.92 -4.35
CA SER A 437 20.73 41.71 -5.80
C SER A 437 20.62 40.22 -6.19
N GLY A 438 20.96 39.35 -5.27
CA GLY A 438 20.86 37.90 -5.47
C GLY A 438 21.60 37.13 -4.38
N GLY A 439 21.50 35.81 -4.43
CA GLY A 439 22.09 34.93 -3.43
C GLY A 439 21.86 33.47 -3.79
N THR A 440 22.19 32.61 -2.86
CA THR A 440 21.89 31.18 -2.95
C THR A 440 20.49 30.87 -2.42
N ILE A 441 19.88 29.83 -2.96
CA ILE A 441 18.65 29.28 -2.45
C ILE A 441 18.79 27.76 -2.29
N GLN A 442 18.37 27.25 -1.16
CA GLN A 442 18.34 25.84 -0.83
C GLN A 442 16.91 25.46 -0.49
N ARG A 443 16.45 24.31 -0.97
CA ARG A 443 15.14 23.75 -0.64
C ARG A 443 15.32 22.31 -0.20
N LEU A 444 14.68 21.93 0.90
CA LEU A 444 14.62 20.58 1.42
C LEU A 444 13.17 20.18 1.56
N GLY A 445 12.84 19.00 1.03
CA GLY A 445 11.56 18.34 1.18
C GLY A 445 11.73 16.93 1.74
N ILE A 446 10.89 16.56 2.70
CA ILE A 446 10.83 15.20 3.26
C ILE A 446 9.35 14.81 3.38
N ASP A 447 9.03 13.61 2.96
CA ASP A 447 7.72 12.96 3.11
C ASP A 447 7.93 11.54 3.60
N CYS A 448 7.26 11.15 4.67
CA CYS A 448 7.29 9.80 5.22
C CYS A 448 5.85 9.39 5.53
N ASP A 449 5.35 8.38 4.86
CA ASP A 449 4.02 7.82 5.08
C ASP A 449 4.16 6.35 5.49
N PHE A 450 3.49 5.96 6.56
CA PHE A 450 3.51 4.61 7.10
C PHE A 450 2.09 4.07 7.22
N PHE A 451 1.91 2.82 6.85
CA PHE A 451 0.61 2.13 6.88
C PHE A 451 0.76 0.78 7.57
N VAL A 452 -0.04 0.55 8.59
CA VAL A 452 0.00 -0.68 9.38
C VAL A 452 -1.42 -1.21 9.57
N SER A 453 -1.68 -2.41 9.08
CA SER A 453 -2.91 -3.15 9.41
C SER A 453 -2.83 -3.63 10.86
N THR A 454 -3.76 -3.19 11.70
CA THR A 454 -3.78 -3.53 13.14
C THR A 454 -4.71 -4.70 13.45
N PHE A 455 -5.94 -4.62 12.99
CA PHE A 455 -6.95 -5.66 13.13
C PHE A 455 -7.64 -5.89 11.80
N ARG A 456 -8.56 -6.85 11.76
CA ARG A 456 -9.34 -7.13 10.55
C ARG A 456 -10.06 -5.86 10.08
N ARG A 457 -9.77 -5.40 8.85
CA ARG A 457 -10.31 -4.17 8.23
C ARG A 457 -9.94 -2.86 8.93
N GLN A 458 -8.86 -2.84 9.69
CA GLN A 458 -8.44 -1.62 10.38
C GLN A 458 -6.99 -1.30 10.05
N VAL A 459 -6.71 -0.01 9.78
CA VAL A 459 -5.40 0.48 9.37
C VAL A 459 -5.07 1.76 10.13
N VAL A 460 -3.87 1.81 10.69
CA VAL A 460 -3.25 3.05 11.15
C VAL A 460 -2.41 3.61 10.01
N ALA A 461 -2.65 4.86 9.66
CA ALA A 461 -1.87 5.60 8.68
C ALA A 461 -1.24 6.82 9.36
N VAL A 462 0.07 7.01 9.19
CA VAL A 462 0.83 8.14 9.76
C VAL A 462 1.66 8.77 8.65
N GLY A 463 1.41 10.04 8.36
CA GLY A 463 2.20 10.88 7.48
C GLY A 463 3.04 11.88 8.27
N LEU A 464 4.30 12.03 7.94
CA LEU A 464 5.24 13.02 8.47
C LEU A 464 5.84 13.79 7.31
N HIS A 465 5.68 15.10 7.30
CA HIS A 465 6.08 15.93 6.17
C HIS A 465 6.87 17.15 6.67
N GLY A 466 7.86 17.53 5.88
CA GLY A 466 8.68 18.71 6.19
C GLY A 466 9.11 19.44 4.92
N ARG A 467 9.12 20.77 4.98
CA ARG A 467 9.64 21.63 3.91
C ARG A 467 10.45 22.74 4.52
N GLU A 468 11.60 23.01 3.96
CA GLU A 468 12.46 24.12 4.36
C GLU A 468 13.02 24.84 3.15
N VAL A 469 13.03 26.16 3.21
CA VAL A 469 13.76 27.02 2.26
C VAL A 469 14.72 27.90 3.02
N ARG A 470 15.97 27.94 2.56
CA ARG A 470 17.04 28.79 3.09
C ARG A 470 17.55 29.70 1.98
N THR A 471 17.54 31.00 2.24
CA THR A 471 18.06 32.05 1.37
C THR A 471 18.34 33.30 2.21
N GLY A 472 19.18 34.21 1.77
CA GLY A 472 19.57 35.40 2.54
C GLY A 472 18.38 36.29 2.92
N GLN A 473 17.62 36.74 1.93
CA GLN A 473 16.36 37.48 2.14
C GLN A 473 15.17 36.67 1.60
N PRO A 474 14.51 35.83 2.46
CA PRO A 474 13.36 35.05 2.03
C PRO A 474 12.15 35.95 1.79
N GLN A 475 11.61 35.90 0.58
CA GLN A 475 10.38 36.57 0.21
C GLN A 475 9.18 35.65 0.47
N GLU A 476 7.98 36.25 0.58
CA GLU A 476 6.75 35.47 0.71
C GLU A 476 6.57 34.42 -0.38
N SER A 477 7.01 34.75 -1.61
CA SER A 477 6.98 33.85 -2.76
C SER A 477 7.90 32.63 -2.63
N ASP A 478 8.97 32.73 -1.81
CA ASP A 478 9.90 31.61 -1.58
C ASP A 478 9.35 30.58 -0.59
N MET A 479 8.46 31.04 0.31
CA MET A 479 7.98 30.28 1.45
C MET A 479 6.93 29.25 1.07
N TYR A 480 6.79 28.23 1.92
CA TYR A 480 5.78 27.20 1.78
C TYR A 480 4.48 27.62 2.48
N ARG A 481 3.37 27.26 1.85
CA ARG A 481 2.03 27.41 2.40
C ARG A 481 1.49 26.06 2.80
N PHE A 482 0.82 25.97 3.93
CA PHE A 482 0.13 24.79 4.40
C PHE A 482 -1.15 25.14 5.17
N GLY A 483 -1.99 24.16 5.40
CA GLY A 483 -3.37 24.29 5.86
C GLY A 483 -4.31 23.78 4.79
N GLY A 484 -5.46 23.23 5.19
CA GLY A 484 -6.47 22.68 4.30
C GLY A 484 -6.44 21.16 4.14
N ALA A 485 -7.21 20.66 3.21
CA ALA A 485 -7.55 19.24 3.05
C ALA A 485 -6.33 18.30 2.87
N LYS A 486 -5.25 18.80 2.24
CA LYS A 486 -4.08 17.98 1.87
C LYS A 486 -2.94 18.04 2.89
N THR A 487 -2.94 19.01 3.78
CA THR A 487 -1.82 19.22 4.71
C THR A 487 -2.28 19.22 6.15
N MET A 488 -3.19 20.10 6.53
CA MET A 488 -3.64 20.25 7.90
C MET A 488 -5.12 20.59 7.94
N ARG A 489 -5.96 19.60 8.16
CA ARG A 489 -7.42 19.72 8.21
C ARG A 489 -7.87 20.53 9.43
N GLY A 490 -9.01 21.19 9.35
CA GLY A 490 -9.50 22.13 10.36
C GLY A 490 -9.10 23.58 10.10
N TYR A 491 -8.30 23.84 9.07
CA TYR A 491 -7.87 25.18 8.65
C TYR A 491 -8.21 25.43 7.20
N ARG A 492 -8.20 26.71 6.78
CA ARG A 492 -8.43 27.09 5.38
C ARG A 492 -7.25 26.65 4.51
N GLU A 493 -7.51 26.48 3.23
CA GLU A 493 -6.45 26.17 2.25
C GLU A 493 -5.35 27.24 2.30
N ASN A 494 -4.08 26.82 2.38
CA ASN A 494 -2.92 27.70 2.38
C ASN A 494 -2.91 28.77 3.49
N GLN A 495 -3.54 28.51 4.64
CA GLN A 495 -3.72 29.49 5.70
C GLN A 495 -2.41 29.95 6.34
N PHE A 496 -1.44 29.04 6.46
CA PHE A 496 -0.15 29.31 7.13
C PHE A 496 0.96 29.41 6.11
N LEU A 497 1.96 30.23 6.41
CA LEU A 497 3.11 30.50 5.57
C LEU A 497 4.38 30.41 6.42
N GLY A 498 5.41 29.70 5.94
CA GLY A 498 6.68 29.60 6.61
C GLY A 498 7.84 29.24 5.68
N SER A 499 9.04 29.67 6.04
CA SER A 499 10.28 29.20 5.43
C SER A 499 10.63 27.78 5.88
N ARG A 500 10.11 27.39 7.06
CA ARG A 500 10.16 26.02 7.58
C ARG A 500 8.76 25.66 8.02
N VAL A 501 8.25 24.56 7.47
CA VAL A 501 6.94 24.00 7.82
C VAL A 501 7.07 22.50 7.99
N THR A 502 6.42 21.96 9.01
CA THR A 502 6.30 20.53 9.23
C THR A 502 4.88 20.20 9.60
N TRP A 503 4.38 19.06 9.15
CA TRP A 503 3.05 18.60 9.56
C TRP A 503 2.99 17.08 9.63
N THR A 504 2.05 16.61 10.44
CA THR A 504 1.73 15.19 10.55
C THR A 504 0.26 14.97 10.25
N ASN A 505 -0.05 13.84 9.64
CA ASN A 505 -1.40 13.37 9.44
C ASN A 505 -1.51 11.97 10.03
N THR A 506 -2.28 11.81 11.09
CA THR A 506 -2.50 10.51 11.72
C THR A 506 -3.95 10.11 11.54
N GLU A 507 -4.20 8.95 10.95
CA GLU A 507 -5.54 8.44 10.68
C GLU A 507 -5.71 7.03 11.21
N TYR A 508 -6.86 6.79 11.83
CA TYR A 508 -7.34 5.43 12.13
C TYR A 508 -8.48 5.11 11.19
N ARG A 509 -8.24 4.20 10.26
CA ARG A 509 -9.14 3.85 9.16
C ARG A 509 -9.87 2.55 9.45
N PHE A 510 -11.17 2.52 9.15
CA PHE A 510 -12.00 1.32 9.14
C PHE A 510 -12.48 1.05 7.70
N LEU A 511 -12.01 -0.04 7.12
CA LEU A 511 -12.26 -0.39 5.73
C LEU A 511 -13.68 -0.92 5.54
N LEU A 512 -14.45 -0.27 4.70
CA LEU A 512 -15.78 -0.70 4.26
C LEU A 512 -15.67 -1.61 3.04
N ALA A 513 -14.76 -1.27 2.12
CA ALA A 513 -14.41 -2.02 0.93
C ALA A 513 -12.90 -1.85 0.64
N ARG A 514 -12.37 -2.44 -0.43
CA ARG A 514 -10.95 -2.41 -0.77
C ARG A 514 -10.35 -1.00 -0.79
N ARG A 515 -11.09 0.00 -1.30
CA ARG A 515 -10.66 1.40 -1.43
C ARG A 515 -11.61 2.40 -0.78
N SER A 516 -12.55 1.92 0.04
CA SER A 516 -13.52 2.75 0.74
C SER A 516 -13.40 2.56 2.24
N PHE A 517 -13.32 3.64 3.00
CA PHE A 517 -13.17 3.59 4.45
C PHE A 517 -13.73 4.83 5.14
N VAL A 518 -14.09 4.68 6.39
CA VAL A 518 -14.31 5.78 7.33
C VAL A 518 -13.08 5.92 8.23
N TYR A 519 -12.81 7.12 8.71
CA TYR A 519 -11.62 7.36 9.52
C TYR A 519 -11.81 8.50 10.52
N GLY A 520 -11.15 8.36 11.66
CA GLY A 520 -10.86 9.46 12.57
C GLY A 520 -9.44 9.94 12.34
N PHE A 521 -9.17 11.23 12.56
CA PHE A 521 -7.85 11.77 12.32
C PHE A 521 -7.45 12.85 13.32
N ILE A 522 -6.14 13.01 13.47
CA ILE A 522 -5.47 14.10 14.16
C ILE A 522 -4.32 14.58 13.28
N ASP A 523 -4.34 15.86 12.94
CA ASP A 523 -3.28 16.54 12.21
C ASP A 523 -2.58 17.53 13.14
N THR A 524 -1.24 17.60 13.06
CA THR A 524 -0.46 18.60 13.79
C THR A 524 0.49 19.31 12.84
N GLY A 525 0.83 20.54 13.12
CA GLY A 525 1.72 21.31 12.25
C GLY A 525 2.48 22.41 12.98
N TYR A 526 3.68 22.66 12.51
CA TYR A 526 4.54 23.76 12.96
C TYR A 526 4.98 24.58 11.77
N PHE A 527 5.05 25.89 11.96
CA PHE A 527 5.62 26.80 10.97
C PHE A 527 6.53 27.83 11.64
N TYR A 528 7.56 28.21 10.89
CA TYR A 528 8.44 29.32 11.21
C TYR A 528 8.54 30.24 9.99
N ARG A 529 8.18 31.51 10.20
CA ARG A 529 8.33 32.61 9.24
C ARG A 529 9.39 33.56 9.78
N PRO A 530 10.52 33.78 9.09
CA PRO A 530 11.52 34.75 9.53
C PRO A 530 10.99 36.18 9.42
N ALA A 531 11.64 37.11 10.09
CA ALA A 531 11.36 38.53 9.95
C ALA A 531 11.55 38.96 8.47
N ASP A 532 10.70 39.87 8.03
CA ASP A 532 10.85 40.57 6.76
C ASP A 532 11.17 42.04 7.05
N ASP A 533 12.48 42.35 7.13
CA ASP A 533 12.96 43.66 7.45
C ASP A 533 12.62 44.71 6.39
N LEU A 534 12.41 44.28 5.14
CA LEU A 534 11.99 45.16 4.07
C LEU A 534 10.59 45.72 4.27
N ARG A 535 9.72 44.93 4.89
CA ARG A 535 8.31 45.26 5.11
C ARG A 535 8.01 45.57 6.59
N GLY A 536 8.99 45.43 7.48
CA GLY A 536 8.80 45.60 8.92
C GLY A 536 7.89 44.54 9.53
N ILE A 537 7.87 43.31 8.97
CA ILE A 537 7.06 42.21 9.49
C ILE A 537 7.93 41.38 10.44
N PRO A 538 7.54 41.23 11.73
CA PRO A 538 8.32 40.44 12.67
C PRO A 538 8.30 38.95 12.33
N ALA A 539 9.30 38.23 12.83
CA ALA A 539 9.31 36.78 12.78
C ALA A 539 8.10 36.21 13.53
N SER A 540 7.57 35.14 13.05
CA SER A 540 6.44 34.43 13.68
C SER A 540 6.61 32.93 13.54
N GLU A 541 6.20 32.22 14.57
CA GLU A 541 6.14 30.77 14.59
C GLU A 541 4.91 30.30 15.34
N GLY A 542 4.55 29.05 15.13
CA GLY A 542 3.43 28.51 15.88
C GLY A 542 3.22 27.04 15.61
N PHE A 543 2.72 26.38 16.64
CA PHE A 543 2.20 25.01 16.57
C PHE A 543 0.67 25.05 16.45
N ARG A 544 0.14 24.20 15.61
CA ARG A 544 -1.30 24.08 15.37
C ARG A 544 -1.68 22.61 15.35
N TYR A 545 -2.93 22.32 15.69
CA TYR A 545 -3.50 20.99 15.57
C TYR A 545 -4.95 21.07 15.04
N GLY A 546 -5.37 20.02 14.35
CA GLY A 546 -6.73 19.82 13.89
C GLY A 546 -7.12 18.36 14.05
N TYR A 547 -8.39 18.10 14.24
CA TYR A 547 -8.90 16.73 14.40
C TYR A 547 -10.31 16.62 13.83
N GLY A 548 -10.73 15.42 13.56
CA GLY A 548 -12.05 15.21 12.99
C GLY A 548 -12.30 13.79 12.52
N ILE A 549 -13.33 13.67 11.72
CA ILE A 549 -13.75 12.40 11.10
C ILE A 549 -13.94 12.59 9.60
N GLY A 550 -13.83 11.51 8.86
CA GLY A 550 -14.04 11.57 7.42
C GLY A 550 -14.47 10.23 6.83
N VAL A 551 -14.85 10.29 5.58
CA VAL A 551 -15.17 9.14 4.74
C VAL A 551 -14.45 9.29 3.41
N ARG A 552 -13.90 8.18 2.91
CA ARG A 552 -13.35 8.06 1.56
C ARG A 552 -14.08 6.95 0.84
N LEU A 553 -14.59 7.24 -0.34
CA LEU A 553 -15.36 6.33 -1.16
C LEU A 553 -14.72 6.19 -2.53
N ASP A 554 -14.51 4.97 -2.96
CA ASP A 554 -14.15 4.65 -4.34
C ASP A 554 -15.42 4.60 -5.19
N THR A 555 -15.50 5.49 -6.16
CA THR A 555 -16.66 5.65 -7.04
C THR A 555 -16.25 5.54 -8.51
N SER A 556 -17.21 5.40 -9.40
CA SER A 556 -16.97 5.41 -10.85
C SER A 556 -16.34 6.73 -11.35
N LEU A 557 -16.47 7.81 -10.59
CA LEU A 557 -15.88 9.13 -10.88
C LEU A 557 -14.48 9.31 -10.28
N GLY A 558 -14.02 8.38 -9.43
CA GLY A 558 -12.76 8.46 -8.70
C GLY A 558 -12.96 8.36 -7.19
N ASN A 559 -11.87 8.56 -6.43
CA ASN A 559 -11.89 8.51 -4.97
C ASN A 559 -12.39 9.85 -4.39
N ILE A 560 -13.58 9.84 -3.80
CA ILE A 560 -14.16 11.01 -3.14
C ILE A 560 -13.88 10.94 -1.65
N GLY A 561 -13.26 12.00 -1.11
CA GLY A 561 -13.05 12.19 0.32
C GLY A 561 -13.88 13.35 0.85
N VAL A 562 -14.57 13.13 1.96
CA VAL A 562 -15.25 14.18 2.72
C VAL A 562 -14.82 14.08 4.16
N SER A 563 -14.39 15.18 4.76
CA SER A 563 -14.05 15.21 6.18
C SER A 563 -14.61 16.46 6.86
N PHE A 564 -15.06 16.29 8.09
CA PHE A 564 -15.40 17.36 9.00
C PHE A 564 -14.26 17.52 10.00
N ALA A 565 -13.73 18.72 10.12
CA ALA A 565 -12.52 19.01 10.86
C ALA A 565 -12.65 20.24 11.73
N LEU A 566 -12.08 20.17 12.95
CA LEU A 566 -11.99 21.25 13.90
C LEU A 566 -10.51 21.61 14.07
N GLY A 567 -10.18 22.89 13.90
CA GLY A 567 -8.88 23.44 14.24
C GLY A 567 -8.82 23.91 15.69
N GLN A 568 -7.65 24.37 16.12
CA GLN A 568 -7.45 24.88 17.49
C GLN A 568 -8.39 26.06 17.76
N GLY A 569 -9.24 25.92 18.78
CA GLY A 569 -10.21 26.96 19.19
C GLY A 569 -11.53 26.92 18.40
N ASP A 570 -11.71 26.01 17.46
CA ASP A 570 -12.99 25.87 16.79
C ASP A 570 -14.05 25.23 17.69
N THR A 571 -15.28 25.64 17.48
CA THR A 571 -16.48 24.96 17.97
C THR A 571 -17.08 24.10 16.86
N PHE A 572 -18.06 23.27 17.18
CA PHE A 572 -18.74 22.45 16.18
C PHE A 572 -19.36 23.29 15.04
N GLY A 573 -19.86 24.49 15.38
CA GLY A 573 -20.45 25.42 14.41
C GLY A 573 -19.44 26.15 13.52
N THR A 574 -18.16 26.19 13.87
CA THR A 574 -17.07 26.82 13.09
C THR A 574 -16.17 25.79 12.41
N GLY A 575 -16.50 24.50 12.55
CA GLY A 575 -15.80 23.41 11.89
C GLY A 575 -15.78 23.56 10.37
N LYS A 576 -14.77 23.00 9.73
CA LYS A 576 -14.57 23.05 8.30
C LYS A 576 -14.93 21.72 7.66
N ILE A 577 -15.65 21.78 6.55
CA ILE A 577 -15.90 20.62 5.71
C ILE A 577 -14.88 20.68 4.57
N HIS A 578 -14.06 19.63 4.48
CA HIS A 578 -13.14 19.46 3.37
C HIS A 578 -13.69 18.40 2.44
N ILE A 579 -13.85 18.75 1.17
CA ILE A 579 -14.25 17.84 0.11
C ILE A 579 -13.10 17.79 -0.89
N GLY A 580 -12.64 16.59 -1.20
CA GLY A 580 -11.56 16.39 -2.16
C GLY A 580 -11.82 15.18 -3.03
N LEU A 581 -11.52 15.32 -4.31
CA LEU A 581 -11.29 14.18 -5.20
C LEU A 581 -9.80 13.85 -5.08
N ILE A 582 -9.52 12.63 -4.64
CA ILE A 582 -8.17 12.20 -4.32
C ILE A 582 -7.72 11.33 -5.48
N ASN A 583 -7.04 11.97 -6.43
CA ASN A 583 -6.33 11.27 -7.50
C ASN A 583 -4.84 11.36 -7.21
N ASP A 584 -4.28 10.28 -6.67
CA ASP A 584 -2.85 10.18 -6.43
C ASP A 584 -2.14 9.92 -7.77
N PHE A 585 -1.19 10.80 -8.09
CA PHE A 585 -0.20 10.64 -9.15
C PHE A 585 1.13 10.25 -8.57
#